data_1c9c2a9565559d378fb311c5a2600fe0
#
_entry.id   1c9c2a9565559d378fb311c5a2600fe0
#
_cell.length_a   1.000
_cell.length_b   1.000
_cell.length_c   1.000
_cell.angle_alpha   90.00
_cell.angle_beta   90.00
_cell.angle_gamma   90.00
#
_symmetry.space_group_name_H-M   'P 1'
#
loop_
_entity.id
_entity.type
_entity.pdbx_description
1 polymer ?
#
loop_
_entity_poly.entity_id
_entity_poly.type
_entity_poly.pdbx_seq_one_letter_code
_entity_poly.pdbx_strand_id
1 'polypeptide(L)'
;MISTLEHDHIIGPLGSTFHRIKVPPAMRQAINWDFDWSKLGKRVMIDAREGIITWMSPGTTHEGAADAADKIVLSCGIILNLPTVGRRGTRWEIPGGPGKIEVEADASYYIGQKADGFYTARKQGIKVAANYVARTPPDLMVEVEVTNFDASKPAKYRELGVXEMWQFTYDEKQDTYEAAILELQASGRPQEINHSLVLPSLGASRLPNIYTMAETSGLQNLNALLKKELVVPLPPKKDPAKA
;
A
#
# COMPACT_ATOMS: atom_id res chain seq x y z
N MET A 1 18.44 27.63 24.37
CA MET A 1 17.08 27.10 24.22
C MET A 1 17.18 25.64 23.82
N ILE A 2 16.71 24.72 24.66
CA ILE A 2 16.65 23.29 24.30
C ILE A 2 15.45 23.13 23.39
N SER A 3 15.71 22.81 22.16
CA SER A 3 14.63 22.46 21.20
C SER A 3 13.99 21.16 21.65
N THR A 4 12.74 21.20 22.08
CA THR A 4 11.99 20.02 22.49
C THR A 4 11.58 19.21 21.26
N LEU A 5 11.67 17.89 21.36
CA LEU A 5 11.10 16.98 20.36
C LEU A 5 9.57 17.13 20.37
N GLU A 6 9.00 17.36 19.21
CA GLU A 6 7.54 17.31 19.05
C GLU A 6 7.14 15.83 18.95
N HIS A 7 6.27 15.39 19.84
CA HIS A 7 5.78 14.01 19.86
C HIS A 7 4.27 14.00 19.89
N ASP A 8 3.69 13.51 18.84
CA ASP A 8 2.24 13.27 18.74
C ASP A 8 1.96 11.82 19.12
N HIS A 9 1.02 11.62 20.01
CA HIS A 9 0.52 10.30 20.39
C HIS A 9 -1.01 10.32 20.27
N ILE A 10 -1.50 9.53 19.34
CA ILE A 10 -2.94 9.46 19.06
C ILE A 10 -3.40 8.03 19.32
N ILE A 11 -4.40 7.88 20.17
CA ILE A 11 -5.08 6.60 20.37
C ILE A 11 -6.24 6.57 19.39
N GLY A 12 -6.17 5.66 18.47
CA GLY A 12 -7.21 5.47 17.48
C GLY A 12 -8.31 4.54 17.96
N PRO A 13 -9.40 4.43 17.22
CA PRO A 13 -10.45 3.47 17.53
C PRO A 13 -9.90 2.05 17.52
N LEU A 14 -10.56 1.19 18.29
CA LEU A 14 -10.30 -0.26 18.29
C LEU A 14 -8.87 -0.63 18.70
N GLY A 15 -8.24 0.22 19.53
CA GLY A 15 -6.96 -0.08 20.18
C GLY A 15 -5.71 0.16 19.34
N SER A 16 -5.84 0.80 18.18
CA SER A 16 -4.65 1.21 17.43
C SER A 16 -3.97 2.40 18.11
N THR A 17 -2.65 2.47 18.02
CA THR A 17 -1.90 3.64 18.48
C THR A 17 -1.01 4.15 17.38
N PHE A 18 -0.92 5.46 17.27
CA PHE A 18 -0.11 6.14 16.28
C PHE A 18 0.83 7.10 17.00
N HIS A 19 2.08 7.08 16.63
CA HIS A 19 3.11 7.95 17.19
C HIS A 19 3.86 8.65 16.06
N ARG A 20 4.14 9.91 16.26
CA ARG A 20 4.95 10.69 15.33
C ARG A 20 5.93 11.54 16.13
N ILE A 21 7.20 11.45 15.79
CA ILE A 21 8.25 12.33 16.33
C ILE A 21 8.77 13.20 15.20
N LYS A 22 8.85 14.50 15.45
CA LYS A 22 9.50 15.43 14.56
C LYS A 22 10.79 15.90 15.21
N VAL A 23 11.92 15.58 14.57
CA VAL A 23 13.26 15.94 15.03
C VAL A 23 13.60 17.33 14.52
N PRO A 24 13.92 18.29 15.42
CA PRO A 24 14.32 19.62 14.99
C PRO A 24 15.56 19.58 14.08
N PRO A 25 15.67 20.47 13.08
CA PRO A 25 16.79 20.44 12.13
C PRO A 25 18.17 20.40 12.80
N ALA A 26 18.35 21.13 13.89
CA ALA A 26 19.62 21.19 14.61
C ALA A 26 20.04 19.85 15.23
N MET A 27 19.10 18.93 15.44
CA MET A 27 19.34 17.62 16.05
C MET A 27 19.40 16.48 15.05
N ARG A 28 19.04 16.72 13.79
CA ARG A 28 18.94 15.63 12.78
C ARG A 28 20.26 14.92 12.53
N GLN A 29 21.38 15.66 12.62
CA GLN A 29 22.72 15.09 12.42
C GLN A 29 23.14 14.13 13.55
N ALA A 30 22.55 14.27 14.73
CA ALA A 30 22.84 13.41 15.88
C ALA A 30 22.03 12.10 15.86
N ILE A 31 21.03 11.99 14.98
CA ILE A 31 20.20 10.80 14.89
C ILE A 31 20.86 9.77 13.98
N ASN A 32 20.97 8.54 14.48
CA ASN A 32 21.39 7.43 13.64
C ASN A 32 20.18 6.94 12.81
N TRP A 33 20.00 7.50 11.62
CA TRP A 33 18.88 7.16 10.73
C TRP A 33 18.95 5.71 10.19
N ASP A 34 20.12 5.08 10.28
CA ASP A 34 20.31 3.67 9.89
C ASP A 34 20.01 2.68 11.03
N PHE A 35 19.61 3.19 12.19
CA PHE A 35 19.19 2.33 13.30
C PHE A 35 18.01 1.45 12.86
N ASP A 36 17.92 0.26 13.42
CA ASP A 36 16.80 -0.65 13.17
C ASP A 36 15.54 -0.17 13.93
N TRP A 37 14.82 0.74 13.30
CA TRP A 37 13.65 1.38 13.88
C TRP A 37 12.46 0.41 14.06
N SER A 38 12.54 -0.80 13.47
CA SER A 38 11.50 -1.83 13.67
C SER A 38 11.34 -2.20 15.15
N LYS A 39 12.34 -1.92 15.96
CA LYS A 39 12.30 -2.13 17.40
C LYS A 39 11.31 -1.23 18.14
N LEU A 40 10.88 -0.13 17.52
CA LEU A 40 9.87 0.76 18.10
C LEU A 40 8.46 0.18 17.97
N GLY A 41 8.23 -0.68 17.00
CA GLY A 41 6.91 -1.24 16.76
C GLY A 41 6.73 -1.70 15.33
N LYS A 42 5.52 -2.04 14.97
CA LYS A 42 5.17 -2.38 13.58
C LYS A 42 4.90 -1.10 12.78
N ARG A 43 5.08 -1.19 11.49
CA ARG A 43 4.74 -0.14 10.51
C ARG A 43 5.44 1.17 10.83
N VAL A 44 6.76 1.13 10.79
CA VAL A 44 7.61 2.30 11.00
C VAL A 44 7.86 2.96 9.64
N MET A 45 7.65 4.28 9.58
CA MET A 45 8.00 5.11 8.44
C MET A 45 9.04 6.12 8.90
N ILE A 46 10.08 6.29 8.10
CA ILE A 46 11.19 7.20 8.40
C ILE A 46 11.33 8.19 7.24
N ASP A 47 11.43 9.45 7.57
CA ASP A 47 11.77 10.48 6.61
C ASP A 47 12.90 11.33 7.20
N ALA A 48 14.15 10.93 6.94
CA ALA A 48 15.33 11.63 7.46
C ALA A 48 15.46 13.04 6.87
N ARG A 49 14.93 13.28 5.66
CA ARG A 49 14.94 14.62 5.03
C ARG A 49 14.11 15.60 5.84
N GLU A 50 12.92 15.19 6.25
CA GLU A 50 12.01 16.01 7.04
C GLU A 50 12.25 15.88 8.54
N GLY A 51 13.04 14.88 8.96
CA GLY A 51 13.29 14.58 10.35
C GLY A 51 12.08 13.95 11.04
N ILE A 52 11.33 13.12 10.33
CA ILE A 52 10.09 12.53 10.83
C ILE A 52 10.27 11.03 11.02
N ILE A 53 9.88 10.54 12.19
CA ILE A 53 9.77 9.11 12.49
C ILE A 53 8.32 8.87 12.92
N THR A 54 7.65 8.00 12.21
CA THR A 54 6.27 7.61 12.52
C THR A 54 6.23 6.11 12.77
N TRP A 55 5.49 5.67 13.78
CA TRP A 55 5.23 4.24 13.95
C TRP A 55 3.82 4.03 14.47
N MET A 56 3.27 2.87 14.13
CA MET A 56 1.93 2.50 14.51
C MET A 56 1.94 1.11 15.13
N SER A 57 1.16 0.92 16.18
CA SER A 57 0.79 -0.39 16.67
C SER A 57 -0.65 -0.66 16.22
N PRO A 58 -0.83 -1.48 15.19
CA PRO A 58 -2.17 -1.70 14.65
C PRO A 58 -3.03 -2.50 15.64
N GLY A 59 -4.30 -2.12 15.74
CA GLY A 59 -5.30 -2.91 16.45
C GLY A 59 -5.75 -4.11 15.62
N THR A 60 -6.53 -4.99 16.23
CA THR A 60 -7.04 -6.21 15.56
C THR A 60 -7.85 -5.90 14.30
N THR A 61 -8.63 -4.85 14.33
CA THR A 61 -9.43 -4.41 13.17
C THR A 61 -8.55 -4.04 11.99
N HIS A 62 -7.46 -3.32 12.25
CA HIS A 62 -6.52 -2.92 11.20
C HIS A 62 -5.84 -4.13 10.53
N GLU A 63 -5.48 -5.14 11.32
CA GLU A 63 -4.87 -6.38 10.78
C GLU A 63 -5.90 -7.15 9.94
N GLY A 64 -7.16 -7.20 10.38
CA GLY A 64 -8.26 -7.80 9.61
C GLY A 64 -8.48 -7.08 8.29
N ALA A 65 -8.39 -5.77 8.32
CA ALA A 65 -8.54 -4.93 7.12
C ALA A 65 -7.44 -5.19 6.09
N ALA A 66 -6.20 -5.31 6.52
CA ALA A 66 -5.09 -5.66 5.62
C ALA A 66 -5.25 -7.09 5.04
N ASP A 67 -5.82 -8.03 5.83
CA ASP A 67 -6.13 -9.38 5.37
C ASP A 67 -7.24 -9.38 4.30
N ALA A 68 -8.25 -8.52 4.45
CA ALA A 68 -9.30 -8.35 3.42
C ALA A 68 -8.69 -7.87 2.10
N ALA A 69 -7.79 -6.89 2.15
CA ALA A 69 -7.09 -6.41 0.95
C ALA A 69 -6.28 -7.53 0.27
N ASP A 70 -5.58 -8.35 1.05
CA ASP A 70 -4.85 -9.51 0.52
C ASP A 70 -5.79 -10.48 -0.21
N LYS A 71 -6.93 -10.82 0.39
CA LYS A 71 -7.93 -11.70 -0.22
C LYS A 71 -8.40 -11.14 -1.58
N ILE A 72 -8.65 -9.83 -1.65
CA ILE A 72 -9.12 -9.18 -2.89
C ILE A 72 -8.05 -9.29 -3.98
N VAL A 73 -6.85 -8.80 -3.71
CA VAL A 73 -5.80 -8.68 -4.74
C VAL A 73 -5.37 -10.07 -5.23
N LEU A 74 -5.18 -11.03 -4.32
CA LEU A 74 -4.77 -12.39 -4.70
C LEU A 74 -5.89 -13.10 -5.47
N SER A 75 -7.16 -12.92 -5.07
CA SER A 75 -8.29 -13.49 -5.82
C SER A 75 -8.42 -12.89 -7.22
N CYS A 76 -8.26 -11.56 -7.34
CA CYS A 76 -8.24 -10.91 -8.67
C CYS A 76 -7.13 -11.50 -9.54
N GLY A 77 -5.92 -11.66 -8.98
CA GLY A 77 -4.81 -12.30 -9.70
C GLY A 77 -5.18 -13.67 -10.24
N ILE A 78 -5.78 -14.51 -9.41
CA ILE A 78 -6.20 -15.87 -9.80
C ILE A 78 -7.28 -15.80 -10.91
N ILE A 79 -8.32 -14.99 -10.73
CA ILE A 79 -9.44 -14.89 -11.66
C ILE A 79 -8.99 -14.33 -13.02
N LEU A 80 -8.09 -13.34 -13.00
CA LEU A 80 -7.57 -12.70 -14.21
C LEU A 80 -6.39 -13.46 -14.83
N ASN A 81 -5.95 -14.55 -14.19
CA ASN A 81 -4.77 -15.31 -14.60
C ASN A 81 -3.52 -14.43 -14.66
N LEU A 82 -3.35 -13.56 -13.66
CA LEU A 82 -2.20 -12.66 -13.52
C LEU A 82 -1.30 -13.14 -12.38
N PRO A 83 -0.03 -13.41 -12.61
CA PRO A 83 0.91 -13.68 -11.53
C PRO A 83 0.84 -12.55 -10.49
N THR A 84 0.73 -12.90 -9.22
CA THR A 84 0.56 -11.92 -8.14
C THR A 84 1.34 -12.38 -6.91
N VAL A 85 2.08 -11.45 -6.30
CA VAL A 85 2.84 -11.72 -5.07
C VAL A 85 2.54 -10.62 -4.06
N GLY A 86 1.97 -11.01 -2.91
CA GLY A 86 1.79 -10.10 -1.78
C GLY A 86 3.10 -9.91 -1.01
N ARG A 87 3.34 -8.69 -0.58
CA ARG A 87 4.54 -8.28 0.16
C ARG A 87 4.16 -7.48 1.41
N ARG A 88 3.31 -8.05 2.27
CA ARG A 88 2.91 -7.43 3.54
C ARG A 88 4.13 -7.26 4.45
N GLY A 89 4.15 -6.17 5.18
CA GLY A 89 5.22 -5.87 6.14
C GLY A 89 6.58 -5.63 5.48
N THR A 90 6.62 -5.39 4.17
CA THR A 90 7.86 -5.03 3.50
C THR A 90 8.12 -3.55 3.67
N ARG A 91 9.29 -3.23 4.16
CA ARG A 91 9.77 -1.87 4.27
C ARG A 91 10.52 -1.52 3.00
N TRP A 92 10.12 -0.43 2.38
CA TRP A 92 10.64 0.02 1.10
C TRP A 92 11.49 1.26 1.32
N GLU A 93 12.71 1.27 0.79
CA GLU A 93 13.60 2.42 0.84
C GLU A 93 13.46 3.23 -0.46
N ILE A 94 13.22 4.53 -0.33
CA ILE A 94 13.12 5.43 -1.47
C ILE A 94 14.54 5.84 -1.86
N PRO A 95 14.97 5.55 -3.10
CA PRO A 95 16.35 5.84 -3.52
C PRO A 95 16.59 7.32 -3.82
N GLY A 96 17.83 7.76 -3.71
CA GLY A 96 18.32 8.99 -4.32
C GLY A 96 18.15 10.29 -3.57
N GLY A 97 17.79 10.28 -2.30
CA GLY A 97 17.68 11.51 -1.50
C GLY A 97 18.86 11.73 -0.56
N PRO A 98 19.02 12.96 -0.03
CA PRO A 98 20.01 13.23 1.01
C PRO A 98 19.50 12.75 2.37
N GLY A 99 19.45 11.47 2.58
CA GLY A 99 18.98 10.87 3.81
C GLY A 99 18.02 9.74 3.55
N LYS A 100 17.92 8.86 4.53
CA LYS A 100 17.11 7.66 4.43
C LYS A 100 15.61 7.98 4.50
N ILE A 101 14.86 7.45 3.56
CA ILE A 101 13.40 7.43 3.63
C ILE A 101 12.96 5.98 3.51
N GLU A 102 12.24 5.52 4.51
CA GLU A 102 11.62 4.20 4.49
C GLU A 102 10.12 4.34 4.65
N VAL A 103 9.38 3.55 3.88
CA VAL A 103 7.92 3.49 3.95
C VAL A 103 7.48 2.05 4.06
N GLU A 104 6.42 1.81 4.81
CA GLU A 104 5.79 0.50 4.94
C GLU A 104 4.29 0.68 4.77
N ALA A 105 3.72 0.07 3.73
CA ALA A 105 2.28 0.05 3.49
C ALA A 105 1.64 -1.11 4.27
N ASP A 106 0.32 -1.05 4.46
CA ASP A 106 -0.44 -2.15 5.05
C ASP A 106 -0.30 -3.41 4.20
N ALA A 107 -0.31 -3.24 2.86
CA ALA A 107 0.01 -4.32 1.94
C ALA A 107 0.63 -3.75 0.67
N SER A 108 1.45 -4.54 0.00
CA SER A 108 2.03 -4.17 -1.29
C SER A 108 2.11 -5.40 -2.19
N TYR A 109 2.07 -5.17 -3.51
CA TYR A 109 1.95 -6.29 -4.45
C TYR A 109 2.78 -6.08 -5.70
N TYR A 110 3.43 -7.15 -6.14
CA TYR A 110 3.89 -7.31 -7.51
C TYR A 110 2.79 -8.00 -8.31
N ILE A 111 2.52 -7.50 -9.51
CA ILE A 111 1.45 -8.01 -10.38
C ILE A 111 2.02 -8.19 -11.80
N GLY A 112 1.68 -9.28 -12.46
CA GLY A 112 2.14 -9.55 -13.82
C GLY A 112 3.66 -9.71 -13.90
N GLN A 113 4.28 -8.91 -14.75
CA GLN A 113 5.73 -9.04 -15.06
C GLN A 113 6.62 -8.94 -13.83
N LYS A 114 6.32 -8.04 -12.89
CA LYS A 114 7.12 -7.92 -11.66
C LYS A 114 6.97 -9.15 -10.75
N ALA A 115 5.76 -9.73 -10.70
CA ALA A 115 5.55 -10.99 -9.96
C ALA A 115 6.35 -12.13 -10.59
N ASP A 116 6.36 -12.26 -11.92
CA ASP A 116 7.17 -13.26 -12.63
C ASP A 116 8.65 -13.06 -12.35
N GLY A 117 9.11 -11.80 -12.37
CA GLY A 117 10.50 -11.46 -12.04
C GLY A 117 10.86 -11.88 -10.61
N PHE A 118 9.96 -11.63 -9.66
CA PHE A 118 10.18 -12.06 -8.27
C PHE A 118 10.24 -13.59 -8.16
N TYR A 119 9.32 -14.32 -8.79
CA TYR A 119 9.34 -15.78 -8.76
C TYR A 119 10.63 -16.33 -9.40
N THR A 120 11.09 -15.72 -10.49
CA THR A 120 12.35 -16.09 -11.15
C THR A 120 13.54 -15.88 -10.21
N ALA A 121 13.60 -14.70 -9.56
CA ALA A 121 14.64 -14.39 -8.58
C ALA A 121 14.57 -15.37 -7.39
N ARG A 122 13.36 -15.70 -6.93
CA ARG A 122 13.17 -16.62 -5.78
C ARG A 122 13.64 -18.04 -6.06
N LYS A 123 13.47 -18.52 -7.31
CA LYS A 123 14.01 -19.82 -7.77
C LYS A 123 15.54 -19.83 -7.74
N GLN A 124 16.18 -18.68 -7.93
CA GLN A 124 17.64 -18.55 -7.86
C GLN A 124 18.17 -18.43 -6.44
N GLY A 125 17.29 -18.18 -5.44
CA GLY A 125 17.65 -18.17 -4.03
C GLY A 125 17.14 -16.95 -3.28
N ILE A 126 17.16 -17.05 -1.95
CA ILE A 126 16.63 -16.01 -1.05
C ILE A 126 17.37 -14.68 -1.25
N LYS A 127 18.70 -14.71 -1.39
CA LYS A 127 19.50 -13.49 -1.55
C LYS A 127 19.18 -12.79 -2.88
N VAL A 128 18.96 -13.56 -3.96
CA VAL A 128 18.59 -12.98 -5.26
C VAL A 128 17.20 -12.34 -5.18
N ALA A 129 16.26 -13.02 -4.52
CA ALA A 129 14.92 -12.47 -4.30
C ALA A 129 14.97 -11.19 -3.44
N ALA A 130 15.80 -11.15 -2.40
CA ALA A 130 15.98 -9.96 -1.56
C ALA A 130 16.52 -8.78 -2.38
N ASN A 131 17.51 -9.04 -3.23
CA ASN A 131 18.07 -8.02 -4.13
C ASN A 131 17.03 -7.53 -5.15
N TYR A 132 16.16 -8.43 -5.64
CA TYR A 132 15.06 -8.06 -6.52
C TYR A 132 14.11 -7.09 -5.82
N VAL A 133 13.69 -7.42 -4.60
CA VAL A 133 12.80 -6.57 -3.80
C VAL A 133 13.43 -5.19 -3.56
N ALA A 134 14.71 -5.15 -3.18
CA ALA A 134 15.41 -3.89 -2.89
C ALA A 134 15.48 -2.93 -4.09
N ARG A 135 15.34 -3.45 -5.32
CA ARG A 135 15.51 -2.66 -6.56
C ARG A 135 14.23 -2.49 -7.36
N THR A 136 13.17 -3.19 -6.98
CA THR A 136 11.94 -3.24 -7.78
C THR A 136 10.78 -2.77 -6.91
N PRO A 137 10.29 -1.55 -7.08
CA PRO A 137 9.12 -1.08 -6.33
C PRO A 137 7.89 -1.91 -6.71
N PRO A 138 6.91 -2.06 -5.80
CA PRO A 138 5.69 -2.79 -6.11
C PRO A 138 4.85 -2.06 -7.15
N ASP A 139 3.90 -2.77 -7.75
CA ASP A 139 2.93 -2.17 -8.67
C ASP A 139 1.81 -1.47 -7.91
N LEU A 140 1.43 -2.04 -6.77
CA LEU A 140 0.29 -1.61 -5.98
C LEU A 140 0.68 -1.53 -4.50
N MET A 141 0.35 -0.42 -3.87
CA MET A 141 0.32 -0.25 -2.42
C MET A 141 -1.13 -0.16 -1.95
N VAL A 142 -1.42 -0.71 -0.78
CA VAL A 142 -2.74 -0.62 -0.17
C VAL A 142 -2.59 -0.03 1.24
N GLU A 143 -3.41 0.95 1.54
CA GLU A 143 -3.50 1.60 2.84
C GLU A 143 -4.91 1.47 3.39
N VAL A 144 -5.00 1.14 4.66
CA VAL A 144 -6.28 1.08 5.38
C VAL A 144 -6.22 2.09 6.53
N GLU A 145 -6.98 3.15 6.39
CA GLU A 145 -6.98 4.27 7.33
C GLU A 145 -8.17 4.15 8.28
N VAL A 146 -7.88 3.87 9.52
CA VAL A 146 -8.90 3.75 10.57
C VAL A 146 -8.97 5.02 11.41
N THR A 147 -7.91 5.83 11.45
CA THR A 147 -7.85 7.02 12.31
C THR A 147 -7.34 8.27 11.61
N ASN A 148 -6.17 8.20 11.00
CA ASN A 148 -5.51 9.40 10.47
C ASN A 148 -4.79 9.08 9.17
N PHE A 149 -5.20 9.74 8.12
CA PHE A 149 -4.52 9.66 6.84
C PHE A 149 -3.23 10.49 6.87
N ASP A 150 -2.11 9.85 6.57
CA ASP A 150 -0.88 10.59 6.31
C ASP A 150 -0.87 11.04 4.85
N ALA A 151 -1.25 12.29 4.62
CA ALA A 151 -1.34 12.87 3.28
C ALA A 151 0.00 12.88 2.51
N SER A 152 1.13 12.59 3.20
CA SER A 152 2.43 12.50 2.52
C SER A 152 2.67 11.13 1.86
N LYS A 153 1.92 10.09 2.23
CA LYS A 153 2.14 8.72 1.73
C LYS A 153 2.05 8.61 0.21
N PRO A 154 1.01 9.14 -0.46
CA PRO A 154 0.93 9.00 -1.92
C PRO A 154 2.15 9.60 -2.64
N ALA A 155 2.66 10.74 -2.18
CA ALA A 155 3.84 11.37 -2.77
C ALA A 155 5.09 10.49 -2.57
N LYS A 156 5.25 9.89 -1.39
CA LYS A 156 6.37 8.99 -1.09
C LYS A 156 6.31 7.71 -1.93
N TYR A 157 5.12 7.13 -2.08
CA TYR A 157 4.94 5.93 -2.93
C TYR A 157 5.20 6.25 -4.40
N ARG A 158 4.80 7.43 -4.85
CA ARG A 158 5.14 7.89 -6.20
C ARG A 158 6.66 8.00 -6.37
N GLU A 159 7.34 8.60 -5.39
CA GLU A 159 8.81 8.75 -5.40
C GLU A 159 9.51 7.39 -5.40
N LEU A 160 8.95 6.41 -4.71
CA LEU A 160 9.43 5.02 -4.73
C LEU A 160 9.27 4.38 -6.13
N GLY A 161 8.32 4.84 -6.93
CA GLY A 161 8.06 4.30 -8.27
C GLY A 161 6.85 3.35 -8.34
N VAL A 162 5.94 3.49 -7.40
CA VAL A 162 4.70 2.69 -7.38
C VAL A 162 3.69 3.21 -8.39
N UNK A 163 2.86 2.46 -8.81
CA UNK A 163 2.09 2.76 -9.69
C UNK A 163 0.91 3.19 -9.30
N GLU A 164 0.36 2.42 -8.54
CA GLU A 164 -1.03 2.60 -8.08
C GLU A 164 -1.13 2.43 -6.55
N MET A 165 -2.02 3.18 -5.90
CA MET A 165 -2.34 3.01 -4.49
C MET A 165 -3.86 2.86 -4.32
N TRP A 166 -4.28 1.88 -3.52
CA TRP A 166 -5.65 1.81 -3.02
C TRP A 166 -5.69 2.33 -1.61
N GLN A 167 -6.65 3.18 -1.34
CA GLN A 167 -6.89 3.72 -0.01
C GLN A 167 -8.28 3.30 0.45
N PHE A 168 -8.35 2.65 1.58
CA PHE A 168 -9.61 2.34 2.26
C PHE A 168 -9.71 3.20 3.52
N THR A 169 -10.80 3.93 3.66
CA THR A 169 -11.03 4.80 4.81
C THR A 169 -12.27 4.30 5.56
N TYR A 170 -12.09 3.97 6.83
CA TYR A 170 -13.20 3.49 7.67
C TYR A 170 -14.00 4.67 8.23
N ASP A 171 -15.29 4.66 8.00
CA ASP A 171 -16.24 5.60 8.62
C ASP A 171 -16.85 4.93 9.85
N GLU A 172 -16.37 5.33 11.02
CA GLU A 172 -16.82 4.78 12.30
C GLU A 172 -18.32 5.03 12.57
N LYS A 173 -18.88 6.12 12.04
CA LYS A 173 -20.29 6.47 12.27
C LYS A 173 -21.23 5.59 11.46
N GLN A 174 -20.82 5.24 10.27
CA GLN A 174 -21.62 4.42 9.35
C GLN A 174 -21.25 2.94 9.39
N ASP A 175 -20.15 2.60 10.07
CA ASP A 175 -19.58 1.26 10.11
C ASP A 175 -19.34 0.72 8.68
N THR A 176 -18.75 1.57 7.83
CA THR A 176 -18.51 1.25 6.41
C THR A 176 -17.12 1.71 5.98
N TYR A 177 -16.66 1.19 4.85
CA TYR A 177 -15.45 1.65 4.22
C TYR A 177 -15.76 2.44 2.94
N GLU A 178 -15.09 3.55 2.79
CA GLU A 178 -14.92 4.22 1.50
C GLU A 178 -13.63 3.72 0.85
N ALA A 179 -13.54 3.80 -0.46
CA ALA A 179 -12.33 3.40 -1.17
C ALA A 179 -12.03 4.33 -2.32
N ALA A 180 -10.75 4.61 -2.52
CA ALA A 180 -10.25 5.37 -3.66
C ALA A 180 -9.10 4.59 -4.31
N ILE A 181 -8.99 4.69 -5.62
CA ILE A 181 -7.84 4.23 -6.40
C ILE A 181 -7.08 5.47 -6.86
N LEU A 182 -5.80 5.53 -6.52
CA LEU A 182 -4.95 6.67 -6.88
C LEU A 182 -3.89 6.23 -7.89
N GLU A 183 -3.86 6.85 -9.05
CA GLU A 183 -2.75 6.77 -9.98
C GLU A 183 -1.62 7.65 -9.46
N LEU A 184 -0.47 7.07 -9.16
CA LEU A 184 0.64 7.79 -8.54
C LEU A 184 1.64 8.35 -9.55
N GLN A 185 1.74 7.76 -10.74
CA GLN A 185 2.72 8.16 -11.75
C GLN A 185 2.21 9.23 -12.73
N ALA A 186 0.99 9.71 -12.54
CA ALA A 186 0.47 10.81 -13.34
C ALA A 186 1.35 12.07 -13.19
N SER A 187 1.45 12.86 -14.24
CA SER A 187 2.22 14.10 -14.18
C SER A 187 1.60 15.06 -13.16
N GLY A 188 2.41 15.54 -12.25
CA GLY A 188 1.94 16.45 -11.21
C GLY A 188 1.65 15.74 -9.89
N ARG A 189 0.40 15.65 -9.50
CA ARG A 189 -0.04 15.07 -8.23
C ARG A 189 -0.72 13.72 -8.45
N PRO A 190 -0.71 12.84 -7.43
CA PRO A 190 -1.54 11.62 -7.48
C PRO A 190 -2.98 11.98 -7.85
N GLN A 191 -3.59 11.18 -8.71
CA GLN A 191 -4.94 11.44 -9.23
C GLN A 191 -5.85 10.25 -8.92
N GLU A 192 -7.03 10.56 -8.41
CA GLU A 192 -8.06 9.54 -8.24
C GLU A 192 -8.58 9.09 -9.60
N ILE A 193 -8.66 7.78 -9.77
CA ILE A 193 -9.10 7.15 -11.03
C ILE A 193 -10.24 6.18 -10.77
N ASN A 194 -11.08 6.00 -11.79
CA ASN A 194 -12.30 5.18 -11.67
C ASN A 194 -12.04 3.67 -11.80
N HIS A 195 -10.90 3.28 -12.36
CA HIS A 195 -10.56 1.87 -12.61
C HIS A 195 -9.10 1.61 -12.31
N SER A 196 -8.80 0.45 -11.75
CA SER A 196 -7.43 0.04 -11.48
C SER A 196 -6.61 -0.10 -12.78
N LEU A 197 -5.39 0.37 -12.74
CA LEU A 197 -4.41 0.20 -13.83
C LEU A 197 -3.76 -1.18 -13.77
N VAL A 198 -3.57 -1.71 -12.56
CA VAL A 198 -2.83 -2.96 -12.35
C VAL A 198 -3.73 -4.19 -12.32
N LEU A 199 -5.02 -4.01 -12.01
CA LEU A 199 -6.04 -5.06 -12.05
C LEU A 199 -7.19 -4.60 -12.97
N PRO A 200 -7.01 -4.73 -14.29
CA PRO A 200 -8.00 -4.22 -15.25
C PRO A 200 -9.41 -4.76 -14.96
N SER A 201 -10.39 -3.97 -15.23
CA SER A 201 -11.82 -4.20 -14.99
C SER A 201 -12.28 -4.00 -13.54
N LEU A 202 -11.38 -3.74 -12.58
CA LEU A 202 -11.78 -3.44 -11.21
C LEU A 202 -12.07 -1.94 -11.07
N GLY A 203 -13.33 -1.61 -10.80
CA GLY A 203 -13.76 -0.22 -10.64
C GLY A 203 -13.69 0.25 -9.20
N ALA A 204 -13.25 1.50 -8.97
CA ALA A 204 -13.16 2.10 -7.66
C ALA A 204 -14.50 2.05 -6.90
N SER A 205 -15.60 2.35 -7.59
CA SER A 205 -16.94 2.34 -6.99
C SER A 205 -17.39 0.96 -6.48
N ARG A 206 -16.70 -0.11 -6.90
CA ARG A 206 -17.02 -1.48 -6.46
C ARG A 206 -16.20 -1.91 -5.25
N LEU A 207 -15.06 -1.24 -5.02
CA LEU A 207 -14.13 -1.64 -3.97
C LEU A 207 -14.75 -1.68 -2.57
N PRO A 208 -15.59 -0.70 -2.13
CA PRO A 208 -16.17 -0.77 -0.78
C PRO A 208 -16.98 -2.04 -0.56
N ASN A 209 -17.84 -2.40 -1.51
CA ASN A 209 -18.67 -3.62 -1.42
C ASN A 209 -17.81 -4.89 -1.47
N ILE A 210 -16.81 -4.92 -2.35
CA ILE A 210 -15.87 -6.06 -2.47
C ILE A 210 -15.09 -6.21 -1.16
N TYR A 211 -14.66 -5.10 -0.58
CA TYR A 211 -13.91 -5.08 0.67
C TYR A 211 -14.74 -5.61 1.83
N THR A 212 -15.98 -5.11 1.99
CA THR A 212 -16.90 -5.62 3.00
C THR A 212 -17.13 -7.12 2.86
N MET A 213 -17.30 -7.60 1.61
CA MET A 213 -17.44 -9.03 1.33
C MET A 213 -16.19 -9.82 1.73
N ALA A 214 -14.99 -9.27 1.46
CA ALA A 214 -13.71 -9.92 1.81
C ALA A 214 -13.52 -10.03 3.33
N GLU A 215 -14.01 -9.05 4.06
CA GLU A 215 -13.90 -9.00 5.52
C GLU A 215 -14.92 -9.91 6.20
N THR A 216 -16.17 -9.90 5.71
CA THR A 216 -17.30 -10.53 6.41
C THR A 216 -17.68 -11.92 5.89
N SER A 217 -17.14 -12.32 4.73
CA SER A 217 -17.53 -13.57 4.07
C SER A 217 -16.33 -14.44 3.75
N GLY A 218 -16.57 -15.71 3.49
CA GLY A 218 -15.50 -16.62 3.08
C GLY A 218 -15.04 -16.37 1.64
N LEU A 219 -13.83 -16.85 1.32
CA LEU A 219 -13.20 -16.71 -0.01
C LEU A 219 -14.09 -17.16 -1.17
N GLN A 220 -14.95 -18.16 -0.95
CA GLN A 220 -15.84 -18.65 -2.01
C GLN A 220 -16.82 -17.57 -2.46
N ASN A 221 -17.43 -16.86 -1.50
CA ASN A 221 -18.39 -15.80 -1.79
C ASN A 221 -17.68 -14.59 -2.44
N LEU A 222 -16.52 -14.23 -1.92
CA LEU A 222 -15.69 -13.18 -2.52
C LEU A 222 -15.34 -13.53 -3.97
N ASN A 223 -14.89 -14.75 -4.23
CA ASN A 223 -14.52 -15.17 -5.58
C ASN A 223 -15.73 -15.18 -6.53
N ALA A 224 -16.91 -15.56 -6.04
CA ALA A 224 -18.14 -15.50 -6.84
C ALA A 224 -18.49 -14.04 -7.21
N LEU A 225 -18.38 -13.13 -6.26
CA LEU A 225 -18.58 -11.70 -6.51
C LEU A 225 -17.56 -11.18 -7.52
N LEU A 226 -16.26 -11.42 -7.28
CA LEU A 226 -15.18 -10.93 -8.15
C LEU A 226 -15.31 -11.46 -9.58
N LYS A 227 -15.68 -12.73 -9.77
CA LYS A 227 -15.91 -13.26 -11.12
C LYS A 227 -17.00 -12.49 -11.85
N LYS A 228 -18.06 -12.10 -11.15
CA LYS A 228 -19.14 -11.30 -11.73
C LYS A 228 -18.68 -9.88 -12.06
N GLU A 229 -17.88 -9.27 -11.18
CA GLU A 229 -17.45 -7.89 -11.33
C GLU A 229 -16.31 -7.72 -12.35
N LEU A 230 -15.39 -8.70 -12.43
CA LEU A 230 -14.20 -8.61 -13.28
C LEU A 230 -14.43 -9.10 -14.71
N VAL A 231 -15.44 -9.94 -14.95
CA VAL A 231 -15.77 -10.42 -16.29
C VAL A 231 -16.71 -9.41 -16.98
N VAL A 232 -16.21 -8.20 -17.20
CA VAL A 232 -16.84 -7.30 -18.17
C VAL A 232 -16.28 -7.70 -19.53
N PRO A 233 -17.12 -8.03 -20.52
CA PRO A 233 -16.59 -8.28 -21.85
C PRO A 233 -15.75 -7.11 -22.31
N LEU A 234 -14.52 -7.37 -22.68
CA LEU A 234 -13.71 -6.35 -23.33
C LEU A 234 -14.50 -5.79 -24.51
N PRO A 235 -14.60 -4.47 -24.66
CA PRO A 235 -15.26 -3.93 -25.86
C PRO A 235 -14.61 -4.57 -27.10
N PRO A 236 -15.37 -4.93 -28.09
CA PRO A 236 -14.83 -5.59 -29.28
C PRO A 236 -13.69 -4.74 -29.83
N LYS A 237 -12.55 -5.40 -30.07
CA LYS A 237 -11.40 -4.71 -30.68
C LYS A 237 -11.91 -4.03 -31.94
N LYS A 238 -11.72 -2.71 -32.03
CA LYS A 238 -12.01 -1.99 -33.28
C LYS A 238 -11.20 -2.64 -34.38
N ASP A 239 -11.87 -3.13 -35.37
CA ASP A 239 -11.22 -3.75 -36.53
C ASP A 239 -10.42 -2.65 -37.24
N PRO A 240 -9.09 -2.74 -37.29
CA PRO A 240 -8.26 -1.71 -37.94
C PRO A 240 -8.53 -1.61 -39.44
N ALA A 241 -9.25 -2.59 -40.03
CA ALA A 241 -9.62 -2.57 -41.44
C ALA A 241 -10.84 -1.71 -41.75
N LYS A 242 -11.49 -1.11 -40.74
CA LYS A 242 -12.69 -0.25 -40.92
C LYS A 242 -12.47 1.21 -40.48
N ALA A 243 -11.21 1.64 -40.35
CA ALA A 243 -10.87 3.02 -40.05
C ALA A 243 -10.36 3.74 -41.31
#